data_7595f55bab9b659ee13eb54f56e8d0d9
#
_entry.id   7595f55bab9b659ee13eb54f56e8d0d9
#
_cell.length_a   1.000
_cell.length_b   1.000
_cell.length_c   1.000
_cell.angle_alpha   90.00
_cell.angle_beta   90.00
_cell.angle_gamma   90.00
#
_symmetry.space_group_name_H-M   'P 1'
#
loop_
_entity.id
_entity.type
_entity.pdbx_description
1 polymer ?
#
loop_
_entity_poly.entity_id
_entity_poly.type
_entity_poly.pdbx_seq_one_letter_code
_entity_poly.pdbx_strand_id
1 'polypeptide(L)'
;MLKEYHTIKEVVGPLMLVEGVSGVTYNELVEIHQSNGEVRSGKVLEVDGDKAMVQLFESSNGLRISDSTARFLGRGIELSVSMDMLGRVFDGMGKPKDGGPELIPEMRMDINGEPLNPAARNYPSEFIQTGISAIDGLNTLVRGQKLPVFSGSGLPHAQLATQIARQARVLGKGDRFAVVFGAIGITYEEADYFISDFRRTGAIERAVLFMNLANDPAIERIATPKMALTAAEYLAYEKGMHVLVILTDITNYCEALREVSAARKEVPGRRGYPGYLYTDLASMYERAGRVVGKEGSITQIPILTMPEDDKTHPIPDLTGYITEGQIILSRELFRKGIEPPIDVMPSLSRLKDKGIGEGKTRKDHAATMNQLFAAYSRGKEAKELAVILGDAALTDVDKKYAAFADAFEKEYVSQGFETNRSIEETLDIGWKLLAMLPRGELKRIRDDMLDEFLPKTEVKD
;
A
#
# COMPACT_ATOMS: atom_id res chain seq x y z
N MET A 1 -37.15 -1.55 4.92
CA MET A 1 -38.14 -0.60 5.47
C MET A 1 -37.37 0.25 6.48
N LEU A 2 -37.33 1.56 6.26
CA LEU A 2 -36.65 2.50 7.17
C LEU A 2 -37.31 2.44 8.55
N LYS A 3 -36.53 2.26 9.59
CA LYS A 3 -37.01 2.19 10.97
C LYS A 3 -36.47 3.37 11.77
N GLU A 4 -37.34 4.15 12.36
CA GLU A 4 -36.99 5.33 13.16
C GLU A 4 -37.31 5.06 14.64
N TYR A 5 -36.39 5.43 15.51
CA TYR A 5 -36.50 5.25 16.95
C TYR A 5 -36.15 6.56 17.67
N HIS A 6 -37.02 6.96 18.59
CA HIS A 6 -36.83 8.09 19.51
C HIS A 6 -36.28 7.64 20.88
N THR A 7 -35.90 6.37 20.98
CA THR A 7 -35.49 5.72 22.22
C THR A 7 -33.96 5.72 22.40
N ILE A 8 -33.32 6.82 22.07
CA ILE A 8 -31.90 7.02 22.40
C ILE A 8 -31.80 7.14 23.92
N LYS A 9 -31.10 6.22 24.56
CA LYS A 9 -30.98 6.12 26.01
C LYS A 9 -29.79 6.86 26.58
N GLU A 10 -28.66 6.70 25.95
CA GLU A 10 -27.38 7.16 26.44
C GLU A 10 -26.42 7.47 25.27
N VAL A 11 -25.58 8.48 25.47
CA VAL A 11 -24.47 8.82 24.57
C VAL A 11 -23.22 9.00 25.42
N VAL A 12 -22.20 8.16 25.21
CA VAL A 12 -20.93 8.21 25.93
C VAL A 12 -19.78 8.23 24.91
N GLY A 13 -19.13 9.40 24.78
CA GLY A 13 -18.12 9.58 23.74
C GLY A 13 -18.71 9.33 22.35
N PRO A 14 -18.09 8.46 21.52
CA PRO A 14 -18.60 8.14 20.20
C PRO A 14 -19.70 7.06 20.18
N LEU A 15 -20.11 6.56 21.32
CA LEU A 15 -21.08 5.47 21.45
C LEU A 15 -22.46 5.96 21.85
N MET A 16 -23.49 5.47 21.19
CA MET A 16 -24.88 5.77 21.45
C MET A 16 -25.68 4.47 21.61
N LEU A 17 -26.45 4.38 22.70
CA LEU A 17 -27.35 3.25 22.97
C LEU A 17 -28.77 3.63 22.55
N VAL A 18 -29.37 2.80 21.69
CA VAL A 18 -30.79 2.88 21.29
C VAL A 18 -31.52 1.65 21.80
N GLU A 19 -32.64 1.85 22.51
CA GLU A 19 -33.48 0.76 23.06
C GLU A 19 -34.77 0.58 22.24
N GLY A 20 -35.42 -0.58 22.38
CA GLY A 20 -36.67 -0.89 21.69
C GLY A 20 -36.52 -1.14 20.20
N VAL A 21 -35.31 -1.47 19.73
CA VAL A 21 -35.06 -1.78 18.32
C VAL A 21 -35.52 -3.18 17.94
N SER A 22 -35.92 -3.36 16.69
CA SER A 22 -36.28 -4.71 16.19
C SER A 22 -35.78 -4.91 14.76
N GLY A 23 -35.16 -6.09 14.50
CA GLY A 23 -34.66 -6.47 13.18
C GLY A 23 -33.60 -5.51 12.65
N VAL A 24 -32.79 -4.96 13.54
CA VAL A 24 -31.58 -4.21 13.26
C VAL A 24 -30.41 -5.21 13.12
N THR A 25 -29.51 -4.95 12.21
CA THR A 25 -28.40 -5.85 11.91
C THR A 25 -27.05 -5.24 12.26
N TYR A 26 -26.08 -6.09 12.52
CA TYR A 26 -24.69 -5.69 12.74
C TYR A 26 -24.11 -4.95 11.52
N ASN A 27 -23.32 -3.91 11.74
CA ASN A 27 -22.75 -3.00 10.72
C ASN A 27 -23.79 -2.18 9.93
N GLU A 28 -25.05 -2.18 10.30
CA GLU A 28 -26.08 -1.36 9.68
C GLU A 28 -25.80 0.12 9.88
N LEU A 29 -25.99 0.92 8.83
CA LEU A 29 -25.82 2.37 8.84
C LEU A 29 -27.02 3.01 9.56
N VAL A 30 -26.73 4.00 10.41
CA VAL A 30 -27.72 4.74 11.20
C VAL A 30 -27.54 6.24 10.96
N GLU A 31 -28.61 6.93 10.67
CA GLU A 31 -28.66 8.40 10.65
C GLU A 31 -29.29 8.90 11.94
N ILE A 32 -28.67 9.90 12.54
CA ILE A 32 -29.19 10.57 13.74
C ILE A 32 -29.65 11.97 13.34
N HIS A 33 -30.96 12.14 13.27
CA HIS A 33 -31.61 13.39 12.91
C HIS A 33 -31.90 14.20 14.16
N GLN A 34 -31.43 15.43 14.23
CA GLN A 34 -31.69 16.38 15.31
C GLN A 34 -32.76 17.39 14.89
N SER A 35 -33.46 17.95 15.87
CA SER A 35 -34.53 18.95 15.65
C SER A 35 -34.07 20.24 14.98
N ASN A 36 -32.73 20.54 15.05
CA ASN A 36 -32.13 21.69 14.38
C ASN A 36 -31.84 21.43 12.88
N GLY A 37 -32.20 20.24 12.35
CA GLY A 37 -31.93 19.82 10.97
C GLY A 37 -30.54 19.23 10.74
N GLU A 38 -29.69 19.17 11.76
CA GLU A 38 -28.41 18.49 11.67
C GLU A 38 -28.61 16.98 11.61
N VAL A 39 -27.88 16.32 10.72
CA VAL A 39 -27.88 14.86 10.57
C VAL A 39 -26.45 14.37 10.80
N ARG A 40 -26.32 13.42 11.71
CA ARG A 40 -25.05 12.70 11.96
C ARG A 40 -25.21 11.26 11.51
N SER A 41 -24.10 10.61 11.27
CA SER A 41 -24.10 9.21 10.83
C SER A 41 -23.41 8.32 11.85
N GLY A 42 -23.77 7.06 11.86
CA GLY A 42 -23.17 6.03 12.69
C GLY A 42 -23.40 4.65 12.12
N LYS A 43 -22.82 3.65 12.76
CA LYS A 43 -23.04 2.25 12.42
C LYS A 43 -23.36 1.43 13.67
N VAL A 44 -24.15 0.39 13.49
CA VAL A 44 -24.44 -0.57 14.55
C VAL A 44 -23.18 -1.40 14.85
N LEU A 45 -22.74 -1.37 16.09
CA LEU A 45 -21.62 -2.18 16.59
C LEU A 45 -22.06 -3.49 17.20
N GLU A 46 -23.20 -3.45 17.90
CA GLU A 46 -23.69 -4.60 18.66
C GLU A 46 -25.21 -4.52 18.74
N VAL A 47 -25.83 -5.68 18.71
CA VAL A 47 -27.28 -5.83 18.95
C VAL A 47 -27.45 -6.87 20.03
N ASP A 48 -28.07 -6.47 21.15
CA ASP A 48 -28.41 -7.36 22.26
C ASP A 48 -29.91 -7.24 22.57
N GLY A 49 -30.66 -8.25 22.15
CA GLY A 49 -32.11 -8.28 22.25
C GLY A 49 -32.76 -7.12 21.52
N ASP A 50 -33.37 -6.21 22.26
CA ASP A 50 -34.01 -4.98 21.74
C ASP A 50 -33.14 -3.73 21.86
N LYS A 51 -31.82 -3.89 22.09
CA LYS A 51 -30.86 -2.80 22.22
C LYS A 51 -29.85 -2.83 21.09
N ALA A 52 -29.55 -1.67 20.53
CA ALA A 52 -28.47 -1.50 19.56
C ALA A 52 -27.46 -0.48 20.08
N MET A 53 -26.19 -0.88 20.09
CA MET A 53 -25.07 0.00 20.31
C MET A 53 -24.63 0.57 18.96
N VAL A 54 -24.72 1.89 18.81
CA VAL A 54 -24.35 2.61 17.58
C VAL A 54 -23.09 3.40 17.85
N GLN A 55 -22.13 3.29 16.96
CA GLN A 55 -20.94 4.14 16.93
C GLN A 55 -21.16 5.30 15.98
N LEU A 56 -21.07 6.53 16.51
CA LEU A 56 -21.16 7.76 15.74
C LEU A 56 -19.88 7.96 14.91
N PHE A 57 -20.00 8.50 13.72
CA PHE A 57 -18.88 8.85 12.86
C PHE A 57 -18.36 10.24 13.21
N GLU A 58 -19.27 11.17 13.52
CA GLU A 58 -18.94 12.52 13.94
C GLU A 58 -18.90 12.63 15.47
N SER A 59 -18.39 13.77 15.97
CA SER A 59 -18.39 14.06 17.40
C SER A 59 -19.81 14.03 17.98
N SER A 60 -19.96 13.47 19.18
CA SER A 60 -21.22 13.51 19.93
C SER A 60 -21.49 14.88 20.60
N ASN A 61 -20.54 15.83 20.50
CA ASN A 61 -20.69 17.15 21.09
C ASN A 61 -21.91 17.87 20.52
N GLY A 62 -22.75 18.40 21.39
CA GLY A 62 -23.98 19.12 21.02
C GLY A 62 -25.17 18.23 20.66
N LEU A 63 -25.01 16.90 20.66
CA LEU A 63 -26.11 15.96 20.43
C LEU A 63 -27.03 15.95 21.65
N ARG A 64 -28.32 16.27 21.45
CA ARG A 64 -29.34 16.25 22.49
C ARG A 64 -30.19 15.00 22.34
N ILE A 65 -30.12 14.11 23.32
CA ILE A 65 -30.84 12.83 23.30
C ILE A 65 -32.36 13.05 23.16
N SER A 66 -32.93 14.07 23.86
CA SER A 66 -34.36 14.35 23.84
C SER A 66 -34.91 14.78 22.47
N ASP A 67 -34.04 15.32 21.61
CA ASP A 67 -34.42 15.97 20.37
C ASP A 67 -33.90 15.21 19.15
N SER A 68 -33.33 14.03 19.36
CA SER A 68 -32.70 13.23 18.33
C SER A 68 -33.47 11.97 18.01
N THR A 69 -33.51 11.58 16.73
CA THR A 69 -34.11 10.38 16.23
C THR A 69 -33.07 9.52 15.54
N ALA A 70 -32.99 8.26 15.88
CA ALA A 70 -32.13 7.29 15.22
C ALA A 70 -32.89 6.56 14.09
N ARG A 71 -32.41 6.69 12.85
CA ARG A 71 -32.99 6.07 11.66
C ARG A 71 -32.06 4.98 11.17
N PHE A 72 -32.47 3.73 11.27
CA PHE A 72 -31.72 2.57 10.77
C PHE A 72 -32.04 2.32 9.30
N LEU A 73 -31.00 2.23 8.46
CA LEU A 73 -31.17 2.25 6.99
C LEU A 73 -31.36 0.85 6.38
N GLY A 74 -31.20 -0.22 7.16
CA GLY A 74 -31.33 -1.60 6.69
C GLY A 74 -30.22 -2.03 5.72
N ARG A 75 -29.10 -1.29 5.70
CA ARG A 75 -27.93 -1.57 4.86
C ARG A 75 -26.65 -1.14 5.53
N GLY A 76 -25.52 -1.72 5.11
CA GLY A 76 -24.19 -1.30 5.53
C GLY A 76 -23.72 -0.01 4.85
N ILE A 77 -22.47 0.32 5.07
CA ILE A 77 -21.83 1.43 4.35
C ILE A 77 -21.55 0.97 2.92
N GLU A 78 -22.04 1.72 1.95
CA GLU A 78 -21.88 1.45 0.52
C GLU A 78 -21.12 2.59 -0.16
N LEU A 79 -20.32 2.24 -1.17
CA LEU A 79 -19.71 3.18 -2.09
C LEU A 79 -20.50 3.21 -3.40
N SER A 80 -20.87 4.41 -3.85
CA SER A 80 -21.36 4.64 -5.21
C SER A 80 -20.20 4.57 -6.17
N VAL A 81 -20.25 3.67 -7.16
CA VAL A 81 -19.17 3.46 -8.12
C VAL A 81 -19.62 3.69 -9.55
N SER A 82 -18.78 4.31 -10.34
CA SER A 82 -18.89 4.50 -11.79
C SER A 82 -17.51 4.74 -12.41
N MET A 83 -17.38 4.68 -13.73
CA MET A 83 -16.14 5.05 -14.42
C MET A 83 -15.76 6.52 -14.21
N ASP A 84 -16.74 7.38 -13.89
CA ASP A 84 -16.51 8.81 -13.60
C ASP A 84 -15.72 9.06 -12.30
N MET A 85 -15.39 8.01 -11.55
CA MET A 85 -14.47 8.11 -10.42
C MET A 85 -13.02 8.41 -10.85
N LEU A 86 -12.64 8.02 -12.06
CA LEU A 86 -11.30 8.30 -12.56
C LEU A 86 -11.09 9.82 -12.70
N GLY A 87 -9.95 10.30 -12.24
CA GLY A 87 -9.64 11.72 -12.19
C GLY A 87 -10.14 12.46 -10.97
N ARG A 88 -10.85 11.79 -10.06
CA ARG A 88 -11.55 12.42 -8.94
C ARG A 88 -10.84 12.21 -7.59
N VAL A 89 -11.10 13.14 -6.68
CA VAL A 89 -10.65 13.10 -5.29
C VAL A 89 -11.87 13.04 -4.37
N PHE A 90 -11.86 12.06 -3.47
CA PHE A 90 -12.92 11.80 -2.49
C PHE A 90 -12.38 11.93 -1.06
N ASP A 91 -13.26 12.18 -0.10
CA ASP A 91 -12.96 12.00 1.32
C ASP A 91 -12.93 10.52 1.71
N GLY A 92 -12.66 10.23 2.98
CA GLY A 92 -12.59 8.86 3.48
C GLY A 92 -13.92 8.11 3.49
N MET A 93 -15.04 8.81 3.29
CA MET A 93 -16.38 8.23 3.17
C MET A 93 -16.89 8.17 1.73
N GLY A 94 -16.05 8.51 0.75
CA GLY A 94 -16.39 8.44 -0.68
C GLY A 94 -17.19 9.65 -1.20
N LYS A 95 -17.25 10.75 -0.46
CA LYS A 95 -17.86 12.00 -0.95
C LYS A 95 -16.83 12.80 -1.75
N PRO A 96 -17.24 13.46 -2.84
CA PRO A 96 -16.35 14.33 -3.62
C PRO A 96 -15.70 15.42 -2.75
N LYS A 97 -14.36 15.54 -2.86
CA LYS A 97 -13.56 16.56 -2.15
C LYS A 97 -12.87 17.53 -3.12
N ASP A 98 -13.02 17.32 -4.40
CA ASP A 98 -12.42 18.11 -5.48
C ASP A 98 -13.29 19.28 -5.98
N GLY A 99 -14.44 19.53 -5.35
CA GLY A 99 -15.42 20.54 -5.77
C GLY A 99 -16.28 20.12 -6.96
N GLY A 100 -16.12 18.91 -7.45
CA GLY A 100 -16.96 18.34 -8.50
C GLY A 100 -18.33 17.88 -8.00
N PRO A 101 -19.24 17.50 -8.92
CA PRO A 101 -20.56 17.02 -8.57
C PRO A 101 -20.50 15.64 -7.91
N GLU A 102 -21.57 15.27 -7.23
CA GLU A 102 -21.83 13.90 -6.77
C GLU A 102 -21.78 12.92 -7.95
N LEU A 103 -21.27 11.72 -7.72
CA LEU A 103 -21.26 10.68 -8.75
C LEU A 103 -22.67 10.19 -9.04
N ILE A 104 -22.97 10.00 -10.31
CA ILE A 104 -24.14 9.21 -10.74
C ILE A 104 -23.70 7.75 -10.68
N PRO A 105 -24.22 6.95 -9.73
CA PRO A 105 -23.73 5.58 -9.54
C PRO A 105 -24.19 4.66 -10.67
N GLU A 106 -23.29 3.90 -11.26
CA GLU A 106 -23.66 2.73 -12.05
C GLU A 106 -24.13 1.59 -11.14
N MET A 107 -23.50 1.46 -9.98
CA MET A 107 -23.90 0.54 -8.91
C MET A 107 -23.47 1.05 -7.54
N ARG A 108 -24.00 0.42 -6.50
CA ARG A 108 -23.56 0.62 -5.11
C ARG A 108 -23.01 -0.68 -4.58
N MET A 109 -21.86 -0.63 -3.93
CA MET A 109 -21.16 -1.79 -3.41
C MET A 109 -20.90 -1.62 -1.93
N ASP A 110 -21.12 -2.68 -1.14
CA ASP A 110 -20.73 -2.72 0.27
C ASP A 110 -19.22 -2.61 0.40
N ILE A 111 -18.75 -1.71 1.27
CA ILE A 111 -17.32 -1.45 1.43
C ILE A 111 -16.56 -2.56 2.18
N ASN A 112 -17.27 -3.41 2.92
CA ASN A 112 -16.61 -4.50 3.62
C ASN A 112 -16.01 -5.51 2.64
N GLY A 113 -16.64 -5.71 1.48
CA GLY A 113 -16.17 -6.64 0.47
C GLY A 113 -15.99 -8.06 1.02
N GLU A 114 -15.38 -8.91 0.22
CA GLU A 114 -15.02 -10.26 0.64
C GLU A 114 -13.60 -10.60 0.16
N PRO A 115 -12.82 -11.34 0.98
CA PRO A 115 -11.56 -11.91 0.52
C PRO A 115 -11.78 -12.78 -0.71
N LEU A 116 -10.87 -12.72 -1.67
CA LEU A 116 -10.96 -13.55 -2.87
C LEU A 116 -10.90 -15.03 -2.50
N ASN A 117 -11.86 -15.80 -3.01
CA ASN A 117 -11.85 -17.26 -2.84
C ASN A 117 -10.54 -17.86 -3.40
N PRO A 118 -9.76 -18.58 -2.60
CA PRO A 118 -8.50 -19.19 -3.03
C PRO A 118 -8.64 -20.07 -4.28
N ALA A 119 -9.76 -20.79 -4.43
CA ALA A 119 -10.03 -21.66 -5.58
C ALA A 119 -10.32 -20.87 -6.87
N ALA A 120 -10.71 -19.60 -6.76
CA ALA A 120 -10.96 -18.72 -7.90
C ALA A 120 -9.75 -17.84 -8.27
N ARG A 121 -8.62 -17.98 -7.57
CA ARG A 121 -7.42 -17.17 -7.83
C ARG A 121 -6.62 -17.71 -9.00
N ASN A 122 -6.22 -16.80 -9.89
CA ASN A 122 -5.16 -17.06 -10.85
C ASN A 122 -3.79 -16.75 -10.24
N TYR A 123 -2.79 -17.55 -10.59
CA TYR A 123 -1.44 -17.36 -10.08
C TYR A 123 -0.81 -16.09 -10.65
N PRO A 124 -0.19 -15.23 -9.82
CA PRO A 124 0.54 -14.06 -10.29
C PRO A 124 1.71 -14.46 -11.19
N SER A 125 1.82 -13.85 -12.38
CA SER A 125 2.85 -14.23 -13.36
C SER A 125 3.28 -13.11 -14.30
N GLU A 126 2.71 -11.92 -14.20
CA GLU A 126 3.01 -10.81 -15.10
C GLU A 126 3.76 -9.71 -14.34
N PHE A 127 4.79 -9.14 -14.96
CA PHE A 127 5.60 -8.07 -14.41
C PHE A 127 4.84 -6.75 -14.39
N ILE A 128 4.92 -6.05 -13.27
CA ILE A 128 4.54 -4.64 -13.16
C ILE A 128 5.82 -3.82 -13.04
N GLN A 129 6.07 -2.96 -14.02
CA GLN A 129 7.17 -2.01 -13.98
C GLN A 129 6.79 -0.83 -13.08
N THR A 130 7.55 -0.60 -12.02
CA THR A 130 7.40 0.55 -11.14
C THR A 130 8.26 1.73 -11.56
N GLY A 131 9.24 1.51 -12.41
CA GLY A 131 10.23 2.49 -12.83
C GLY A 131 11.34 2.74 -11.80
N ILE A 132 11.42 1.88 -10.77
CA ILE A 132 12.39 1.98 -9.67
C ILE A 132 13.30 0.76 -9.69
N SER A 133 14.59 0.96 -9.99
CA SER A 133 15.56 -0.11 -10.18
C SER A 133 15.65 -1.09 -9.00
N ALA A 134 15.64 -0.58 -7.76
CA ALA A 134 15.71 -1.42 -6.56
C ALA A 134 14.48 -2.34 -6.39
N ILE A 135 13.33 -1.95 -6.94
CA ILE A 135 12.12 -2.77 -6.97
C ILE A 135 12.13 -3.66 -8.20
N ASP A 136 12.15 -3.07 -9.39
CA ASP A 136 11.99 -3.79 -10.64
C ASP A 136 13.09 -4.82 -10.90
N GLY A 137 14.33 -4.48 -10.56
CA GLY A 137 15.48 -5.35 -10.80
C GLY A 137 15.74 -6.40 -9.73
N LEU A 138 15.36 -6.19 -8.46
CA LEU A 138 15.74 -7.06 -7.35
C LEU A 138 14.54 -7.61 -6.55
N ASN A 139 13.47 -6.87 -6.46
CA ASN A 139 12.29 -7.17 -5.66
C ASN A 139 11.01 -7.03 -6.49
N THR A 140 11.05 -7.55 -7.68
CA THR A 140 10.05 -7.40 -8.74
C THR A 140 8.61 -7.54 -8.26
N LEU A 141 7.79 -6.53 -8.60
CA LEU A 141 6.36 -6.53 -8.35
C LEU A 141 5.64 -7.34 -9.43
N VAL A 142 4.77 -8.23 -9.00
CA VAL A 142 4.01 -9.11 -9.89
C VAL A 142 2.52 -8.77 -9.84
N ARG A 143 1.85 -8.78 -10.97
CA ARG A 143 0.43 -8.46 -11.09
C ARG A 143 -0.44 -9.38 -10.23
N GLY A 144 -1.23 -8.79 -9.33
CA GLY A 144 -2.05 -9.50 -8.37
C GLY A 144 -1.36 -9.79 -7.03
N GLN A 145 -0.14 -9.27 -6.83
CA GLN A 145 0.63 -9.42 -5.59
C GLN A 145 0.24 -8.36 -4.55
N LYS A 146 0.49 -8.69 -3.28
CA LYS A 146 0.50 -7.77 -2.14
C LYS A 146 1.95 -7.58 -1.70
N LEU A 147 2.54 -6.43 -1.99
CA LEU A 147 3.93 -6.11 -1.67
C LEU A 147 3.98 -4.82 -0.83
N PRO A 148 4.04 -4.93 0.50
CA PRO A 148 4.06 -3.76 1.38
C PRO A 148 5.40 -3.04 1.35
N VAL A 149 5.34 -1.74 1.69
CA VAL A 149 6.50 -0.91 1.98
C VAL A 149 6.56 -0.63 3.47
N PHE A 150 7.65 -1.03 4.10
CA PHE A 150 7.94 -0.75 5.51
C PHE A 150 8.83 0.49 5.58
N SER A 151 8.24 1.58 6.05
CA SER A 151 8.92 2.86 6.25
C SER A 151 9.22 3.10 7.74
N GLY A 152 9.94 4.16 8.02
CA GLY A 152 10.13 4.73 9.36
C GLY A 152 9.66 6.18 9.40
N SER A 153 9.41 6.71 10.59
CA SER A 153 9.00 8.10 10.76
C SER A 153 10.01 9.06 10.11
N GLY A 154 9.51 9.97 9.27
CA GLY A 154 10.34 10.95 8.54
C GLY A 154 11.10 10.41 7.35
N LEU A 155 10.92 9.15 6.96
CA LEU A 155 11.43 8.64 5.69
C LEU A 155 10.50 8.98 4.52
N PRO A 156 11.01 9.11 3.27
CA PRO A 156 10.29 9.65 2.13
C PRO A 156 9.33 8.64 1.48
N HIS A 157 8.47 7.98 2.26
CA HIS A 157 7.51 7.01 1.73
C HIS A 157 6.40 7.67 0.90
N ALA A 158 6.06 8.93 1.18
CA ALA A 158 5.09 9.68 0.39
C ALA A 158 5.61 9.91 -1.03
N GLN A 159 6.87 10.33 -1.17
CA GLN A 159 7.53 10.53 -2.47
C GLN A 159 7.64 9.22 -3.25
N LEU A 160 7.98 8.12 -2.56
CA LEU A 160 8.01 6.79 -3.17
C LEU A 160 6.63 6.34 -3.65
N ALA A 161 5.59 6.56 -2.84
CA ALA A 161 4.20 6.22 -3.19
C ALA A 161 3.74 6.96 -4.45
N THR A 162 3.96 8.27 -4.54
CA THR A 162 3.61 9.07 -5.72
C THR A 162 4.43 8.68 -6.94
N GLN A 163 5.71 8.39 -6.78
CA GLN A 163 6.56 7.93 -7.87
C GLN A 163 6.03 6.62 -8.46
N ILE A 164 5.73 5.62 -7.63
CA ILE A 164 5.13 4.35 -8.07
C ILE A 164 3.78 4.59 -8.75
N ALA A 165 2.90 5.36 -8.13
CA ALA A 165 1.57 5.66 -8.68
C ALA A 165 1.63 6.33 -10.07
N ARG A 166 2.59 7.24 -10.26
CA ARG A 166 2.81 7.97 -11.50
C ARG A 166 3.40 7.10 -12.61
N GLN A 167 4.32 6.20 -12.27
CA GLN A 167 5.15 5.47 -13.23
C GLN A 167 4.69 4.05 -13.50
N ALA A 168 3.97 3.42 -12.56
CA ALA A 168 3.61 2.01 -12.65
C ALA A 168 2.79 1.68 -13.90
N ARG A 169 3.14 0.55 -14.53
CA ARG A 169 2.46 0.04 -15.72
C ARG A 169 2.67 -1.47 -15.88
N VAL A 170 1.74 -2.11 -16.58
CA VAL A 170 1.91 -3.48 -17.08
C VAL A 170 2.44 -3.40 -18.50
N LEU A 171 3.57 -4.05 -18.77
CA LEU A 171 4.19 -4.02 -20.10
C LEU A 171 3.28 -4.70 -21.15
N GLY A 172 3.13 -4.05 -22.30
CA GLY A 172 2.34 -4.57 -23.42
C GLY A 172 0.81 -4.47 -23.29
N LYS A 173 0.29 -3.87 -22.21
CA LYS A 173 -1.16 -3.73 -21.95
C LYS A 173 -1.52 -2.29 -21.53
N GLY A 174 -1.11 -1.28 -22.32
CA GLY A 174 -1.10 0.13 -21.92
C GLY A 174 -2.43 0.77 -21.55
N ASP A 175 -3.57 0.32 -22.07
CA ASP A 175 -4.79 1.13 -22.07
C ASP A 175 -5.77 0.85 -20.92
N ARG A 176 -5.51 -0.13 -20.06
CA ARG A 176 -6.42 -0.55 -18.98
C ARG A 176 -5.75 -0.57 -17.60
N PHE A 177 -4.86 0.36 -17.35
CA PHE A 177 -4.19 0.46 -16.05
C PHE A 177 -4.74 1.65 -15.26
N ALA A 178 -5.16 1.42 -14.03
CA ALA A 178 -5.62 2.45 -13.11
C ALA A 178 -4.91 2.37 -11.76
N VAL A 179 -4.87 3.48 -11.05
CA VAL A 179 -4.36 3.57 -9.69
C VAL A 179 -5.50 3.96 -8.77
N VAL A 180 -5.66 3.25 -7.66
CA VAL A 180 -6.50 3.69 -6.56
C VAL A 180 -5.60 4.01 -5.37
N PHE A 181 -5.66 5.25 -4.92
CA PHE A 181 -4.81 5.77 -3.87
C PHE A 181 -5.64 6.09 -2.63
N GLY A 182 -5.40 5.37 -1.54
CA GLY A 182 -6.05 5.59 -0.25
C GLY A 182 -5.06 6.18 0.75
N ALA A 183 -5.23 7.47 1.07
CA ALA A 183 -4.45 8.16 2.09
C ALA A 183 -5.21 8.16 3.41
N ILE A 184 -4.57 7.65 4.46
CA ILE A 184 -5.20 7.27 5.72
C ILE A 184 -4.56 8.06 6.86
N GLY A 185 -5.29 9.00 7.44
CA GLY A 185 -4.84 9.77 8.60
C GLY A 185 -3.60 10.64 8.32
N ILE A 186 -3.49 11.16 7.10
CA ILE A 186 -2.36 11.98 6.66
C ILE A 186 -2.51 13.45 7.08
N THR A 187 -1.39 14.19 7.07
CA THR A 187 -1.42 15.63 7.31
C THR A 187 -2.03 16.37 6.11
N TYR A 188 -2.39 17.64 6.32
CA TYR A 188 -2.87 18.50 5.23
C TYR A 188 -1.80 18.72 4.15
N GLU A 189 -0.55 18.91 4.58
CA GLU A 189 0.60 19.08 3.68
C GLU A 189 0.85 17.85 2.81
N GLU A 190 0.73 16.66 3.38
CA GLU A 190 0.84 15.41 2.62
C GLU A 190 -0.30 15.26 1.61
N ALA A 191 -1.53 15.60 2.01
CA ALA A 191 -2.68 15.55 1.11
C ALA A 191 -2.51 16.52 -0.07
N ASP A 192 -2.09 17.75 0.21
CA ASP A 192 -1.81 18.74 -0.84
C ASP A 192 -0.67 18.29 -1.76
N TYR A 193 0.38 17.73 -1.19
CA TYR A 193 1.48 17.15 -1.95
C TYR A 193 1.00 16.08 -2.92
N PHE A 194 0.21 15.09 -2.44
CA PHE A 194 -0.31 14.03 -3.30
C PHE A 194 -1.18 14.57 -4.44
N ILE A 195 -2.16 15.41 -4.11
CA ILE A 195 -3.09 15.96 -5.12
C ILE A 195 -2.33 16.82 -6.13
N SER A 196 -1.40 17.67 -5.67
CA SER A 196 -0.61 18.54 -6.53
C SER A 196 0.32 17.75 -7.46
N ASP A 197 1.00 16.71 -6.96
CA ASP A 197 1.87 15.86 -7.78
C ASP A 197 1.07 15.08 -8.83
N PHE A 198 -0.05 14.47 -8.46
CA PHE A 198 -0.91 13.75 -9.40
C PHE A 198 -1.45 14.67 -10.51
N ARG A 199 -1.83 15.91 -10.17
CA ARG A 199 -2.29 16.91 -11.15
C ARG A 199 -1.14 17.41 -12.03
N ARG A 200 -0.01 17.77 -11.43
CA ARG A 200 1.18 18.26 -12.13
C ARG A 200 1.69 17.28 -13.19
N THR A 201 1.61 16.00 -12.89
CA THR A 201 2.14 14.93 -13.74
C THR A 201 1.10 14.33 -14.70
N GLY A 202 -0.17 14.71 -14.57
CA GLY A 202 -1.27 14.10 -15.32
C GLY A 202 -1.67 12.70 -14.84
N ALA A 203 -1.02 12.17 -13.81
CA ALA A 203 -1.33 10.85 -13.26
C ALA A 203 -2.76 10.77 -12.68
N ILE A 204 -3.34 11.92 -12.34
CA ILE A 204 -4.72 12.01 -11.83
C ILE A 204 -5.74 11.41 -12.82
N GLU A 205 -5.55 11.54 -14.12
CA GLU A 205 -6.51 11.08 -15.14
C GLU A 205 -6.81 9.57 -15.08
N ARG A 206 -5.85 8.79 -14.59
CA ARG A 206 -5.98 7.34 -14.40
C ARG A 206 -6.05 6.92 -12.94
N ALA A 207 -6.29 7.87 -12.05
CA ALA A 207 -6.29 7.63 -10.61
C ALA A 207 -7.65 7.96 -9.97
N VAL A 208 -7.94 7.26 -8.87
CA VAL A 208 -9.00 7.57 -7.93
C VAL A 208 -8.34 7.79 -6.57
N LEU A 209 -8.54 8.95 -5.96
CA LEU A 209 -7.92 9.31 -4.69
C LEU A 209 -8.97 9.37 -3.58
N PHE A 210 -8.72 8.65 -2.48
CA PHE A 210 -9.46 8.76 -1.22
C PHE A 210 -8.56 9.38 -0.17
N MET A 211 -8.97 10.51 0.41
CA MET A 211 -8.15 11.33 1.31
C MET A 211 -8.81 11.48 2.67
N ASN A 212 -8.30 10.77 3.67
CA ASN A 212 -8.65 10.95 5.08
C ASN A 212 -7.52 11.70 5.79
N LEU A 213 -7.86 12.82 6.41
CA LEU A 213 -6.91 13.66 7.11
C LEU A 213 -6.74 13.23 8.58
N ALA A 214 -5.66 13.69 9.20
CA ALA A 214 -5.34 13.37 10.59
C ALA A 214 -6.40 13.88 11.60
N ASN A 215 -7.10 14.95 11.26
CA ASN A 215 -8.19 15.52 12.08
C ASN A 215 -9.57 14.94 11.76
N ASP A 216 -9.70 14.10 10.72
CA ASP A 216 -10.95 13.41 10.41
C ASP A 216 -11.25 12.31 11.45
N PRO A 217 -12.50 11.91 11.65
CA PRO A 217 -12.90 10.90 12.64
C PRO A 217 -12.22 9.54 12.42
N ALA A 218 -11.95 8.82 13.52
CA ALA A 218 -11.33 7.48 13.47
C ALA A 218 -12.13 6.48 12.63
N ILE A 219 -13.46 6.57 12.62
CA ILE A 219 -14.33 5.69 11.82
C ILE A 219 -14.17 5.95 10.32
N GLU A 220 -14.05 7.19 9.91
CA GLU A 220 -13.75 7.54 8.51
C GLU A 220 -12.39 6.97 8.11
N ARG A 221 -11.40 7.07 9.01
CA ARG A 221 -10.07 6.48 8.82
C ARG A 221 -10.11 4.97 8.61
N ILE A 222 -10.96 4.26 9.35
CA ILE A 222 -11.20 2.82 9.17
C ILE A 222 -11.95 2.51 7.88
N ALA A 223 -12.84 3.37 7.42
CA ALA A 223 -13.59 3.19 6.17
C ALA A 223 -12.71 3.44 4.92
N THR A 224 -11.79 4.38 4.97
CA THR A 224 -10.98 4.84 3.83
C THR A 224 -10.32 3.73 3.01
N PRO A 225 -9.55 2.79 3.58
CA PRO A 225 -8.95 1.71 2.80
C PRO A 225 -9.99 0.76 2.21
N LYS A 226 -11.12 0.58 2.88
CA LYS A 226 -12.23 -0.24 2.38
C LYS A 226 -12.92 0.43 1.19
N MET A 227 -13.11 1.75 1.24
CA MET A 227 -13.61 2.55 0.09
C MET A 227 -12.67 2.40 -1.12
N ALA A 228 -11.35 2.57 -0.89
CA ALA A 228 -10.35 2.43 -1.94
C ALA A 228 -10.37 1.03 -2.58
N LEU A 229 -10.43 -0.03 -1.76
CA LEU A 229 -10.50 -1.41 -2.25
C LEU A 229 -11.81 -1.71 -3.01
N THR A 230 -12.92 -1.16 -2.55
CA THR A 230 -14.22 -1.33 -3.24
C THR A 230 -14.22 -0.64 -4.62
N ALA A 231 -13.66 0.56 -4.72
CA ALA A 231 -13.45 1.23 -6.00
C ALA A 231 -12.54 0.40 -6.93
N ALA A 232 -11.46 -0.19 -6.37
CA ALA A 232 -10.55 -1.05 -7.11
C ALA A 232 -11.24 -2.33 -7.61
N GLU A 233 -12.08 -2.96 -6.80
CA GLU A 233 -12.85 -4.15 -7.18
C GLU A 233 -13.80 -3.86 -8.35
N TYR A 234 -14.50 -2.73 -8.31
CA TYR A 234 -15.33 -2.30 -9.41
C TYR A 234 -14.53 -2.10 -10.71
N LEU A 235 -13.45 -1.33 -10.65
CA LEU A 235 -12.61 -1.08 -11.83
C LEU A 235 -11.97 -2.38 -12.36
N ALA A 236 -11.52 -3.26 -11.47
CA ALA A 236 -10.85 -4.50 -11.86
C ALA A 236 -11.83 -5.56 -12.35
N TYR A 237 -12.87 -5.86 -11.58
CA TYR A 237 -13.67 -7.06 -11.81
C TYR A 237 -14.95 -6.79 -12.63
N GLU A 238 -15.43 -5.55 -12.65
CA GLU A 238 -16.58 -5.17 -13.49
C GLU A 238 -16.14 -4.47 -14.78
N LYS A 239 -15.03 -3.69 -14.75
CA LYS A 239 -14.53 -2.96 -15.93
C LYS A 239 -13.30 -3.60 -16.58
N GLY A 240 -12.73 -4.66 -16.01
CA GLY A 240 -11.62 -5.42 -16.59
C GLY A 240 -10.27 -4.68 -16.55
N MET A 241 -10.10 -3.70 -15.65
CA MET A 241 -8.88 -2.91 -15.54
C MET A 241 -7.82 -3.61 -14.69
N HIS A 242 -6.56 -3.27 -14.93
CA HIS A 242 -5.46 -3.63 -14.03
C HIS A 242 -5.27 -2.51 -13.03
N VAL A 243 -5.64 -2.76 -11.78
CA VAL A 243 -5.66 -1.74 -10.73
C VAL A 243 -4.51 -1.93 -9.78
N LEU A 244 -3.71 -0.88 -9.60
CA LEU A 244 -2.73 -0.77 -8.53
C LEU A 244 -3.35 0.03 -7.38
N VAL A 245 -3.48 -0.62 -6.23
CA VAL A 245 -3.97 0.02 -5.00
C VAL A 245 -2.78 0.37 -4.13
N ILE A 246 -2.66 1.64 -3.75
CA ILE A 246 -1.67 2.13 -2.79
C ILE A 246 -2.42 2.64 -1.56
N LEU A 247 -2.13 2.06 -0.39
CA LEU A 247 -2.73 2.45 0.88
C LEU A 247 -1.64 2.99 1.81
N THR A 248 -1.72 4.25 2.20
CA THR A 248 -0.76 4.92 3.08
C THR A 248 -1.47 5.83 4.08
N ASP A 249 -1.29 5.75 5.37
CA ASP A 249 -0.45 4.86 6.14
C ASP A 249 -1.28 3.81 6.88
N ILE A 250 -0.94 2.56 6.71
CA ILE A 250 -1.63 1.43 7.39
C ILE A 250 -1.44 1.50 8.91
N THR A 251 -0.36 2.12 9.40
CA THR A 251 -0.17 2.33 10.83
C THR A 251 -1.27 3.21 11.40
N ASN A 252 -1.65 4.30 10.70
CA ASN A 252 -2.75 5.16 11.12
C ASN A 252 -4.10 4.42 11.13
N TYR A 253 -4.30 3.50 10.19
CA TYR A 253 -5.47 2.61 10.20
C TYR A 253 -5.51 1.73 11.45
N CYS A 254 -4.39 1.08 11.79
CA CYS A 254 -4.31 0.23 12.97
C CYS A 254 -4.46 1.03 14.28
N GLU A 255 -3.94 2.27 14.32
CA GLU A 255 -4.14 3.17 15.45
C GLU A 255 -5.62 3.55 15.63
N ALA A 256 -6.34 3.80 14.53
CA ALA A 256 -7.77 4.04 14.59
C ALA A 256 -8.55 2.82 15.11
N LEU A 257 -8.16 1.60 14.71
CA LEU A 257 -8.73 0.38 15.28
C LEU A 257 -8.46 0.25 16.78
N ARG A 258 -7.24 0.60 17.23
CA ARG A 258 -6.87 0.60 18.65
C ARG A 258 -7.71 1.60 19.44
N GLU A 259 -7.89 2.81 18.93
CA GLU A 259 -8.71 3.86 19.55
C GLU A 259 -10.17 3.40 19.72
N VAL A 260 -10.76 2.84 18.65
CA VAL A 260 -12.14 2.36 18.66
C VAL A 260 -12.30 1.17 19.61
N SER A 261 -11.37 0.21 19.58
CA SER A 261 -11.38 -0.95 20.47
C SER A 261 -11.27 -0.54 21.96
N ALA A 262 -10.42 0.43 22.25
CA ALA A 262 -10.29 0.99 23.60
C ALA A 262 -11.59 1.69 24.07
N ALA A 263 -12.23 2.48 23.19
CA ALA A 263 -13.51 3.14 23.48
C ALA A 263 -14.64 2.11 23.78
N ARG A 264 -14.58 0.94 23.13
CA ARG A 264 -15.51 -0.18 23.33
C ARG A 264 -15.16 -1.03 24.56
N LYS A 265 -14.07 -0.73 25.27
CA LYS A 265 -13.56 -1.52 26.41
C LYS A 265 -13.30 -3.00 26.04
N GLU A 266 -12.93 -3.27 24.81
CA GLU A 266 -12.52 -4.61 24.38
C GLU A 266 -11.23 -5.03 25.09
N VAL A 267 -11.05 -6.34 25.30
CA VAL A 267 -9.82 -6.87 25.90
C VAL A 267 -8.65 -6.62 24.93
N PRO A 268 -7.63 -5.85 25.33
CA PRO A 268 -6.53 -5.54 24.43
C PRO A 268 -5.65 -6.75 24.16
N GLY A 269 -5.21 -6.88 22.92
CA GLY A 269 -4.17 -7.80 22.52
C GLY A 269 -2.75 -7.19 22.68
N ARG A 270 -1.80 -7.71 21.92
CA ARG A 270 -0.40 -7.27 21.94
C ARG A 270 -0.29 -5.76 21.67
N ARG A 271 0.45 -5.03 22.51
CA ARG A 271 0.64 -3.56 22.48
C ARG A 271 -0.66 -2.74 22.44
N GLY A 272 -1.74 -3.28 22.97
CA GLY A 272 -3.03 -2.57 23.06
C GLY A 272 -3.88 -2.59 21.80
N TYR A 273 -3.45 -3.26 20.74
CA TYR A 273 -4.27 -3.46 19.54
C TYR A 273 -5.38 -4.47 19.78
N PRO A 274 -6.51 -4.40 19.03
CA PRO A 274 -7.57 -5.38 19.16
C PRO A 274 -7.10 -6.78 18.81
N GLY A 275 -7.65 -7.81 19.47
CA GLY A 275 -7.29 -9.20 19.22
C GLY A 275 -7.57 -9.67 17.79
N TYR A 276 -8.48 -9.00 17.09
CA TYR A 276 -8.85 -9.30 15.70
C TYR A 276 -8.00 -8.55 14.66
N LEU A 277 -6.93 -7.81 15.05
CA LEU A 277 -6.11 -7.04 14.12
C LEU A 277 -5.60 -7.85 12.93
N TYR A 278 -5.15 -9.09 13.18
CA TYR A 278 -4.70 -9.99 12.12
C TYR A 278 -5.79 -10.28 11.10
N THR A 279 -6.95 -10.70 11.56
CA THR A 279 -8.10 -11.05 10.69
C THR A 279 -8.58 -9.84 9.89
N ASP A 280 -8.59 -8.66 10.52
CA ASP A 280 -9.03 -7.44 9.89
C ASP A 280 -8.05 -7.00 8.77
N LEU A 281 -6.74 -6.99 9.04
CA LEU A 281 -5.73 -6.74 8.01
C LEU A 281 -5.77 -7.80 6.89
N ALA A 282 -5.93 -9.07 7.24
CA ALA A 282 -6.05 -10.16 6.27
C ALA A 282 -7.26 -9.97 5.36
N SER A 283 -8.41 -9.57 5.91
CA SER A 283 -9.62 -9.34 5.11
C SER A 283 -9.45 -8.23 4.07
N MET A 284 -8.67 -7.20 4.37
CA MET A 284 -8.34 -6.14 3.41
C MET A 284 -7.31 -6.61 2.38
N TYR A 285 -6.20 -7.18 2.82
CA TYR A 285 -5.12 -7.56 1.91
C TYR A 285 -5.54 -8.69 0.97
N GLU A 286 -6.36 -9.62 1.41
CA GLU A 286 -6.85 -10.73 0.61
C GLU A 286 -7.91 -10.35 -0.45
N ARG A 287 -8.30 -9.08 -0.53
CA ARG A 287 -9.09 -8.52 -1.64
C ARG A 287 -8.25 -8.32 -2.91
N ALA A 288 -6.92 -8.29 -2.79
CA ALA A 288 -6.01 -8.21 -3.93
C ALA A 288 -5.83 -9.57 -4.61
N GLY A 289 -5.63 -9.57 -5.92
CA GLY A 289 -5.34 -10.77 -6.68
C GLY A 289 -5.85 -10.73 -8.12
N ARG A 290 -5.81 -11.89 -8.74
CA ARG A 290 -6.39 -12.17 -10.07
C ARG A 290 -7.45 -13.24 -9.92
N VAL A 291 -8.57 -13.08 -10.60
CA VAL A 291 -9.70 -14.02 -10.54
C VAL A 291 -9.81 -14.78 -11.87
N VAL A 292 -10.03 -16.09 -11.80
CA VAL A 292 -10.27 -16.93 -12.99
C VAL A 292 -11.49 -16.41 -13.76
N GLY A 293 -11.33 -16.21 -15.06
CA GLY A 293 -12.41 -15.70 -15.94
C GLY A 293 -12.60 -14.18 -15.90
N LYS A 294 -11.83 -13.44 -15.11
CA LYS A 294 -11.81 -11.98 -15.12
C LYS A 294 -10.48 -11.48 -15.72
N GLU A 295 -10.56 -10.50 -16.63
CA GLU A 295 -9.34 -9.90 -17.23
C GLU A 295 -8.61 -8.99 -16.26
N GLY A 296 -9.35 -8.26 -15.43
CA GLY A 296 -8.83 -7.31 -14.46
C GLY A 296 -8.06 -7.96 -13.31
N SER A 297 -7.37 -7.14 -12.56
CA SER A 297 -6.60 -7.57 -11.39
C SER A 297 -6.43 -6.44 -10.39
N ILE A 298 -6.21 -6.79 -9.13
CA ILE A 298 -5.84 -5.85 -8.07
C ILE A 298 -4.46 -6.24 -7.57
N THR A 299 -3.50 -5.34 -7.71
CA THR A 299 -2.18 -5.40 -7.09
C THR A 299 -2.16 -4.38 -5.96
N GLN A 300 -1.63 -4.73 -4.80
CA GLN A 300 -1.71 -3.89 -3.61
C GLN A 300 -0.34 -3.58 -3.05
N ILE A 301 -0.09 -2.30 -2.78
CA ILE A 301 1.09 -1.79 -2.08
C ILE A 301 0.61 -1.09 -0.80
N PRO A 302 0.44 -1.83 0.30
CA PRO A 302 0.23 -1.22 1.61
C PRO A 302 1.53 -0.58 2.08
N ILE A 303 1.48 0.67 2.50
CA ILE A 303 2.62 1.39 3.07
C ILE A 303 2.34 1.59 4.56
N LEU A 304 3.30 1.26 5.40
CA LEU A 304 3.21 1.42 6.84
C LEU A 304 4.48 2.08 7.40
N THR A 305 4.30 2.86 8.44
CA THR A 305 5.38 3.42 9.24
C THR A 305 5.63 2.54 10.46
N MET A 306 6.82 1.97 10.57
CA MET A 306 7.20 1.15 11.72
C MET A 306 7.43 2.06 12.93
N PRO A 307 6.66 1.90 14.04
CA PRO A 307 6.98 2.60 15.27
C PRO A 307 8.39 2.23 15.75
N GLU A 308 9.20 3.25 16.07
CA GLU A 308 10.60 3.08 16.53
C GLU A 308 11.51 2.31 15.56
N ASP A 309 11.19 2.28 14.26
CA ASP A 309 11.84 1.45 13.23
C ASP A 309 11.85 -0.06 13.58
N ASP A 310 10.94 -0.51 14.47
CA ASP A 310 10.85 -1.87 14.99
C ASP A 310 10.05 -2.80 14.06
N LYS A 311 10.73 -3.66 13.33
CA LYS A 311 10.11 -4.67 12.45
C LYS A 311 9.31 -5.73 13.21
N THR A 312 9.53 -5.90 14.52
CA THR A 312 8.82 -6.86 15.38
C THR A 312 7.55 -6.28 16.00
N HIS A 313 7.26 -5.00 15.71
CA HIS A 313 5.99 -4.38 16.10
C HIS A 313 4.81 -5.11 15.45
N PRO A 314 3.63 -5.26 16.12
CA PRO A 314 2.49 -6.00 15.57
C PRO A 314 2.09 -5.64 14.14
N ILE A 315 2.16 -4.38 13.77
CA ILE A 315 1.73 -3.92 12.44
C ILE A 315 2.61 -4.46 11.31
N PRO A 316 3.95 -4.21 11.29
CA PRO A 316 4.81 -4.80 10.26
C PRO A 316 4.89 -6.33 10.37
N ASP A 317 4.90 -6.89 11.57
CA ASP A 317 4.97 -8.34 11.81
C ASP A 317 3.77 -9.06 11.16
N LEU A 318 2.54 -8.63 11.48
CA LEU A 318 1.32 -9.21 10.91
C LEU A 318 1.21 -8.96 9.40
N THR A 319 1.54 -7.76 8.94
CA THR A 319 1.54 -7.44 7.51
C THR A 319 2.50 -8.35 6.73
N GLY A 320 3.71 -8.58 7.25
CA GLY A 320 4.69 -9.48 6.65
C GLY A 320 4.25 -10.94 6.55
N TYR A 321 3.41 -11.41 7.50
CA TYR A 321 2.83 -12.76 7.45
C TYR A 321 1.74 -12.90 6.39
N ILE A 322 0.92 -11.87 6.21
CA ILE A 322 -0.24 -11.94 5.30
C ILE A 322 0.18 -11.73 3.84
N THR A 323 1.22 -10.93 3.60
CA THR A 323 1.63 -10.48 2.27
C THR A 323 2.75 -11.32 1.66
N GLU A 324 3.06 -11.10 0.37
CA GLU A 324 4.07 -11.86 -0.36
C GLU A 324 5.44 -11.16 -0.41
N GLY A 325 5.87 -10.58 0.71
CA GLY A 325 7.18 -9.95 0.85
C GLY A 325 7.11 -8.59 1.52
N GLN A 326 8.18 -7.80 1.40
CA GLN A 326 8.25 -6.41 1.87
C GLN A 326 9.37 -5.65 1.17
N ILE A 327 9.16 -4.36 0.94
CA ILE A 327 10.21 -3.37 0.60
C ILE A 327 10.50 -2.58 1.86
N ILE A 328 11.76 -2.43 2.24
CA ILE A 328 12.16 -1.75 3.47
C ILE A 328 12.93 -0.48 3.13
N LEU A 329 12.50 0.65 3.70
CA LEU A 329 13.23 1.90 3.63
C LEU A 329 14.25 2.00 4.78
N SER A 330 15.45 2.44 4.47
CA SER A 330 16.57 2.53 5.41
C SER A 330 16.87 3.97 5.81
N ARG A 331 16.90 4.22 7.10
CA ARG A 331 17.32 5.50 7.66
C ARG A 331 18.82 5.76 7.42
N GLU A 332 19.65 4.72 7.35
CA GLU A 332 21.07 4.82 7.02
C GLU A 332 21.26 5.32 5.58
N LEU A 333 20.58 4.68 4.61
CA LEU A 333 20.65 5.08 3.21
C LEU A 333 20.09 6.49 2.99
N PHE A 334 19.01 6.84 3.69
CA PHE A 334 18.44 8.19 3.64
C PHE A 334 19.44 9.26 4.10
N ARG A 335 20.16 9.00 5.21
CA ARG A 335 21.23 9.89 5.70
C ARG A 335 22.41 10.02 4.74
N LYS A 336 22.64 9.01 3.90
CA LYS A 336 23.66 9.04 2.82
C LYS A 336 23.17 9.78 1.57
N GLY A 337 21.92 10.26 1.54
CA GLY A 337 21.34 10.93 0.39
C GLY A 337 20.95 9.97 -0.75
N ILE A 338 20.72 8.69 -0.45
CA ILE A 338 20.22 7.72 -1.42
C ILE A 338 18.70 7.87 -1.53
N GLU A 339 18.19 8.11 -2.74
CA GLU A 339 16.78 8.37 -3.02
C GLU A 339 16.27 7.55 -4.23
N PRO A 340 15.23 6.72 -4.04
CA PRO A 340 14.61 6.32 -2.76
C PRO A 340 15.54 5.45 -1.91
N PRO A 341 15.48 5.55 -0.56
CA PRO A 341 16.40 4.85 0.34
C PRO A 341 16.00 3.39 0.58
N ILE A 342 15.85 2.61 -0.48
CA ILE A 342 15.43 1.21 -0.39
C ILE A 342 16.61 0.32 0.00
N ASP A 343 16.48 -0.33 1.15
CA ASP A 343 17.44 -1.35 1.57
C ASP A 343 17.11 -2.69 0.93
N VAL A 344 17.87 -3.06 -0.07
CA VAL A 344 17.62 -4.27 -0.86
C VAL A 344 17.96 -5.56 -0.10
N MET A 345 18.80 -5.51 0.95
CA MET A 345 19.21 -6.70 1.72
C MET A 345 18.03 -7.33 2.50
N PRO A 346 17.29 -6.58 3.34
CA PRO A 346 16.13 -7.11 4.04
C PRO A 346 14.84 -7.07 3.22
N SER A 347 14.85 -6.46 2.04
CA SER A 347 13.70 -6.43 1.14
C SER A 347 13.55 -7.76 0.41
N LEU A 348 12.31 -8.18 0.20
CA LEU A 348 12.00 -9.46 -0.45
C LEU A 348 10.66 -9.38 -1.18
N SER A 349 10.64 -9.81 -2.44
CA SER A 349 9.41 -10.20 -3.13
C SER A 349 9.41 -11.71 -3.33
N ARG A 350 8.47 -12.42 -2.69
CA ARG A 350 8.38 -13.89 -2.77
C ARG A 350 7.92 -14.39 -4.14
N LEU A 351 7.32 -13.52 -4.93
CA LEU A 351 6.79 -13.86 -6.25
C LEU A 351 7.68 -13.35 -7.40
N LYS A 352 8.81 -12.72 -7.12
CA LYS A 352 9.69 -12.09 -8.13
C LYS A 352 10.02 -13.00 -9.31
N ASP A 353 10.36 -14.26 -9.02
CA ASP A 353 10.75 -15.22 -10.08
C ASP A 353 9.60 -15.56 -11.04
N LYS A 354 8.36 -15.29 -10.67
CA LYS A 354 7.19 -15.51 -11.52
C LYS A 354 6.97 -14.39 -12.53
N GLY A 355 7.49 -13.19 -12.25
CA GLY A 355 7.32 -11.99 -13.09
C GLY A 355 8.48 -11.72 -14.06
N ILE A 356 9.59 -12.46 -14.00
CA ILE A 356 10.82 -12.15 -14.73
C ILE A 356 11.21 -13.24 -15.75
N GLY A 357 12.12 -12.89 -16.65
CA GLY A 357 12.70 -13.79 -17.64
C GLY A 357 12.15 -13.56 -19.04
N GLU A 358 12.47 -14.50 -19.94
CA GLU A 358 12.10 -14.42 -21.35
C GLU A 358 10.58 -14.30 -21.55
N GLY A 359 10.16 -13.36 -22.40
CA GLY A 359 8.75 -13.05 -22.66
C GLY A 359 8.05 -12.20 -21.61
N LYS A 360 8.73 -11.83 -20.51
CA LYS A 360 8.19 -10.98 -19.43
C LYS A 360 9.06 -9.74 -19.21
N THR A 361 10.34 -9.96 -19.01
CA THR A 361 11.37 -8.92 -18.92
C THR A 361 12.49 -9.27 -19.91
N ARG A 362 13.75 -9.33 -19.49
CA ARG A 362 14.87 -9.77 -20.33
C ARG A 362 15.42 -11.12 -19.82
N LYS A 363 15.94 -11.97 -20.71
CA LYS A 363 16.38 -13.34 -20.40
C LYS A 363 17.47 -13.43 -19.32
N ASP A 364 18.28 -12.39 -19.18
CA ASP A 364 19.37 -12.30 -18.21
C ASP A 364 18.92 -11.80 -16.83
N HIS A 365 17.68 -11.35 -16.68
CA HIS A 365 17.20 -10.67 -15.47
C HIS A 365 17.48 -11.48 -14.19
N ALA A 366 17.10 -12.75 -14.15
CA ALA A 366 17.29 -13.60 -12.97
C ALA A 366 18.77 -13.77 -12.59
N ALA A 367 19.63 -13.96 -13.58
CA ALA A 367 21.07 -14.12 -13.36
C ALA A 367 21.70 -12.80 -12.87
N THR A 368 21.36 -11.69 -13.52
CA THR A 368 21.84 -10.35 -13.15
C THR A 368 21.39 -9.99 -11.74
N MET A 369 20.12 -10.18 -11.40
CA MET A 369 19.56 -9.95 -10.07
C MET A 369 20.33 -10.73 -8.98
N ASN A 370 20.53 -12.01 -9.17
CA ASN A 370 21.21 -12.86 -8.21
C ASN A 370 22.69 -12.50 -8.04
N GLN A 371 23.37 -12.08 -9.11
CA GLN A 371 24.76 -11.66 -9.05
C GLN A 371 24.91 -10.28 -8.38
N LEU A 372 24.05 -9.33 -8.72
CA LEU A 372 24.04 -7.99 -8.08
C LEU A 372 23.84 -8.10 -6.58
N PHE A 373 22.83 -8.88 -6.16
CA PHE A 373 22.54 -9.09 -4.74
C PHE A 373 23.73 -9.72 -4.00
N ALA A 374 24.33 -10.76 -4.56
CA ALA A 374 25.49 -11.43 -3.96
C ALA A 374 26.73 -10.52 -3.91
N ALA A 375 26.95 -9.73 -4.94
CA ALA A 375 28.08 -8.79 -5.00
C ALA A 375 27.89 -7.66 -3.97
N TYR A 376 26.68 -7.13 -3.84
CA TYR A 376 26.36 -6.10 -2.85
C TYR A 376 26.52 -6.61 -1.42
N SER A 377 26.00 -7.83 -1.13
CA SER A 377 26.18 -8.46 0.19
C SER A 377 27.66 -8.59 0.55
N ARG A 378 28.48 -9.13 -0.35
CA ARG A 378 29.92 -9.25 -0.12
C ARG A 378 30.62 -7.90 0.03
N GLY A 379 30.18 -6.89 -0.71
CA GLY A 379 30.69 -5.54 -0.58
C GLY A 379 30.39 -4.91 0.78
N LYS A 380 29.19 -5.13 1.32
CA LYS A 380 28.82 -4.71 2.69
C LYS A 380 29.68 -5.40 3.73
N GLU A 381 29.87 -6.72 3.62
CA GLU A 381 30.74 -7.50 4.51
C GLU A 381 32.19 -6.99 4.46
N ALA A 382 32.72 -6.69 3.28
CA ALA A 382 34.07 -6.13 3.13
C ALA A 382 34.20 -4.76 3.81
N LYS A 383 33.19 -3.90 3.69
CA LYS A 383 33.18 -2.59 4.37
C LYS A 383 33.10 -2.72 5.89
N GLU A 384 32.30 -3.64 6.41
CA GLU A 384 32.25 -3.93 7.84
C GLU A 384 33.60 -4.44 8.36
N LEU A 385 34.27 -5.31 7.62
CA LEU A 385 35.60 -5.81 7.93
C LEU A 385 36.63 -4.68 7.96
N ALA A 386 36.57 -3.75 7.00
CA ALA A 386 37.44 -2.58 6.94
C ALA A 386 37.27 -1.67 8.18
N VAL A 387 36.05 -1.50 8.67
CA VAL A 387 35.77 -0.71 9.89
C VAL A 387 36.40 -1.35 11.12
N ILE A 388 36.41 -2.69 11.20
CA ILE A 388 36.91 -3.42 12.38
C ILE A 388 38.43 -3.57 12.35
N LEU A 389 39.01 -3.96 11.21
CA LEU A 389 40.41 -4.37 11.07
C LEU A 389 41.30 -3.37 10.31
N GLY A 390 40.66 -2.33 9.71
CA GLY A 390 41.34 -1.37 8.86
C GLY A 390 41.44 -1.83 7.39
N ASP A 391 41.59 -0.87 6.47
CA ASP A 391 41.65 -1.12 5.00
C ASP A 391 42.82 -2.04 4.60
N ALA A 392 43.89 -2.09 5.38
CA ALA A 392 45.07 -2.94 5.14
C ALA A 392 44.74 -4.43 5.26
N ALA A 393 43.65 -4.79 5.95
CA ALA A 393 43.22 -6.19 6.09
C ALA A 393 42.43 -6.71 4.89
N LEU A 394 42.00 -5.83 4.00
CA LEU A 394 41.23 -6.20 2.82
C LEU A 394 42.15 -6.73 1.70
N THR A 395 41.72 -7.83 1.09
CA THR A 395 42.34 -8.28 -0.17
C THR A 395 41.98 -7.31 -1.31
N ASP A 396 42.73 -7.35 -2.41
CA ASP A 396 42.41 -6.51 -3.59
C ASP A 396 41.04 -6.80 -4.18
N VAL A 397 40.56 -8.03 -4.06
CA VAL A 397 39.21 -8.42 -4.47
C VAL A 397 38.16 -7.82 -3.53
N ASP A 398 38.40 -7.85 -2.20
CA ASP A 398 37.46 -7.24 -1.23
C ASP A 398 37.38 -5.73 -1.40
N LYS A 399 38.47 -5.06 -1.74
CA LYS A 399 38.46 -3.62 -2.08
C LYS A 399 37.58 -3.34 -3.30
N LYS A 400 37.60 -4.22 -4.34
CA LYS A 400 36.71 -4.09 -5.50
C LYS A 400 35.25 -4.28 -5.11
N TYR A 401 34.93 -5.25 -4.25
CA TYR A 401 33.58 -5.44 -3.76
C TYR A 401 33.09 -4.28 -2.88
N ALA A 402 33.94 -3.70 -2.05
CA ALA A 402 33.62 -2.51 -1.27
C ALA A 402 33.31 -1.30 -2.17
N ALA A 403 34.13 -1.08 -3.20
CA ALA A 403 33.88 -0.04 -4.21
C ALA A 403 32.60 -0.32 -5.02
N PHE A 404 32.35 -1.57 -5.36
CA PHE A 404 31.10 -1.99 -6.00
C PHE A 404 29.87 -1.64 -5.14
N ALA A 405 29.93 -1.90 -3.83
CA ALA A 405 28.80 -1.60 -2.94
C ALA A 405 28.46 -0.11 -2.91
N ASP A 406 29.48 0.76 -2.88
CA ASP A 406 29.28 2.22 -2.93
C ASP A 406 28.68 2.67 -4.28
N ALA A 407 29.18 2.14 -5.38
CA ALA A 407 28.66 2.43 -6.71
C ALA A 407 27.23 1.90 -6.87
N PHE A 408 26.93 0.71 -6.32
CA PHE A 408 25.60 0.12 -6.35
C PHE A 408 24.59 0.98 -5.59
N GLU A 409 24.90 1.44 -4.38
CA GLU A 409 24.03 2.36 -3.64
C GLU A 409 23.79 3.66 -4.42
N LYS A 410 24.83 4.20 -5.02
CA LYS A 410 24.79 5.52 -5.69
C LYS A 410 24.19 5.50 -7.09
N GLU A 411 24.46 4.48 -7.90
CA GLU A 411 24.07 4.44 -9.32
C GLU A 411 22.85 3.55 -9.59
N TYR A 412 22.69 2.46 -8.83
CA TYR A 412 21.59 1.52 -9.00
C TYR A 412 20.40 1.84 -8.10
N VAL A 413 20.61 1.96 -6.79
CA VAL A 413 19.54 2.21 -5.83
C VAL A 413 19.09 3.66 -5.91
N SER A 414 20.03 4.62 -5.87
CA SER A 414 19.71 6.05 -5.97
C SER A 414 19.39 6.43 -7.41
N GLN A 415 18.21 6.97 -7.61
CA GLN A 415 17.77 7.46 -8.93
C GLN A 415 16.95 8.75 -8.84
N GLY A 416 16.67 9.24 -7.61
CA GLY A 416 15.76 10.37 -7.40
C GLY A 416 14.30 10.01 -7.64
N PHE A 417 13.39 10.85 -7.14
CA PHE A 417 11.94 10.59 -7.19
C PHE A 417 11.27 10.97 -8.53
N GLU A 418 11.96 11.67 -9.42
CA GLU A 418 11.42 12.06 -10.73
C GLU A 418 11.86 11.12 -11.86
N THR A 419 12.83 10.24 -11.61
CA THR A 419 13.38 9.33 -12.63
C THR A 419 12.50 8.09 -12.79
N ASN A 420 12.21 7.75 -14.04
CA ASN A 420 11.51 6.53 -14.43
C ASN A 420 12.44 5.68 -15.28
N ARG A 421 12.96 4.59 -14.72
CA ARG A 421 13.85 3.67 -15.43
C ARG A 421 13.05 2.49 -15.99
N SER A 422 13.27 2.15 -17.24
CA SER A 422 12.76 0.89 -17.79
C SER A 422 13.50 -0.30 -17.19
N ILE A 423 12.94 -1.49 -17.35
CA ILE A 423 13.62 -2.72 -16.90
C ILE A 423 14.93 -2.95 -17.67
N GLU A 424 14.97 -2.61 -18.95
CA GLU A 424 16.15 -2.67 -19.79
C GLU A 424 17.25 -1.75 -19.25
N GLU A 425 16.95 -0.47 -19.00
CA GLU A 425 17.89 0.47 -18.41
C GLU A 425 18.39 0.01 -17.04
N THR A 426 17.48 -0.54 -16.23
CA THR A 426 17.81 -1.08 -14.90
C THR A 426 18.82 -2.23 -15.01
N LEU A 427 18.62 -3.18 -15.94
CA LEU A 427 19.53 -4.28 -16.13
C LEU A 427 20.86 -3.83 -16.74
N ASP A 428 20.87 -2.86 -17.64
CA ASP A 428 22.08 -2.30 -18.23
C ASP A 428 22.96 -1.58 -17.19
N ILE A 429 22.34 -0.83 -16.26
CA ILE A 429 23.05 -0.25 -15.12
C ILE A 429 23.65 -1.39 -14.26
N GLY A 430 22.89 -2.47 -14.03
CA GLY A 430 23.38 -3.64 -13.32
C GLY A 430 24.63 -4.24 -13.97
N TRP A 431 24.62 -4.43 -15.29
CA TRP A 431 25.76 -4.96 -16.04
C TRP A 431 26.97 -4.04 -16.02
N LYS A 432 26.74 -2.72 -16.13
CA LYS A 432 27.82 -1.71 -16.00
C LYS A 432 28.52 -1.83 -14.64
N LEU A 433 27.77 -2.02 -13.57
CA LEU A 433 28.31 -2.19 -12.23
C LEU A 433 29.05 -3.54 -12.07
N LEU A 434 28.48 -4.63 -12.60
CA LEU A 434 29.14 -5.94 -12.54
C LEU A 434 30.48 -5.95 -13.30
N ALA A 435 30.67 -5.11 -14.31
CA ALA A 435 31.94 -4.95 -15.01
C ALA A 435 33.07 -4.39 -14.12
N MET A 436 32.78 -3.83 -12.95
CA MET A 436 33.78 -3.42 -11.98
C MET A 436 34.47 -4.62 -11.31
N LEU A 437 33.86 -5.77 -11.35
CA LEU A 437 34.35 -7.01 -10.74
C LEU A 437 35.08 -7.88 -11.78
N PRO A 438 36.10 -8.65 -11.36
CA PRO A 438 36.73 -9.62 -12.24
C PRO A 438 35.71 -10.62 -12.79
N ARG A 439 35.80 -10.97 -14.08
CA ARG A 439 34.90 -11.94 -14.72
C ARG A 439 34.78 -13.26 -13.93
N GLY A 440 35.88 -13.76 -13.36
CA GLY A 440 35.91 -14.98 -12.54
C GLY A 440 35.13 -14.91 -11.23
N GLU A 441 34.73 -13.71 -10.79
CA GLU A 441 33.88 -13.51 -9.61
C GLU A 441 32.37 -13.53 -9.94
N LEU A 442 31.99 -13.45 -11.24
CA LEU A 442 30.60 -13.43 -11.70
C LEU A 442 30.01 -14.86 -11.82
N LYS A 443 30.18 -15.67 -10.79
CA LYS A 443 29.91 -17.11 -10.74
C LYS A 443 28.42 -17.50 -10.85
N ARG A 444 27.52 -16.54 -10.67
CA ARG A 444 26.06 -16.77 -10.75
C ARG A 444 25.49 -16.55 -12.16
N ILE A 445 26.34 -16.17 -13.10
CA ILE A 445 25.98 -15.89 -14.49
C ILE A 445 26.73 -16.88 -15.38
N ARG A 446 26.04 -17.47 -16.33
CA ARG A 446 26.63 -18.39 -17.32
C ARG A 446 27.50 -17.62 -18.30
N ASP A 447 28.52 -18.32 -18.85
CA ASP A 447 29.50 -17.72 -19.78
C ASP A 447 28.84 -17.12 -21.03
N ASP A 448 27.82 -17.78 -21.58
CA ASP A 448 27.08 -17.30 -22.75
C ASP A 448 26.43 -15.95 -22.50
N MET A 449 25.86 -15.73 -21.31
CA MET A 449 25.29 -14.45 -20.90
C MET A 449 26.37 -13.40 -20.61
N LEU A 450 27.50 -13.82 -20.02
CA LEU A 450 28.65 -12.93 -19.82
C LEU A 450 29.20 -12.42 -21.17
N ASP A 451 29.28 -13.29 -22.17
CA ASP A 451 29.77 -12.94 -23.50
C ASP A 451 28.82 -11.96 -24.25
N GLU A 452 27.53 -12.07 -23.97
CA GLU A 452 26.49 -11.26 -24.61
C GLU A 452 26.28 -9.91 -23.94
N PHE A 453 26.20 -9.86 -22.60
CA PHE A 453 25.75 -8.68 -21.86
C PHE A 453 26.84 -7.92 -21.11
N LEU A 454 27.98 -8.57 -20.76
CA LEU A 454 29.04 -7.88 -20.05
C LEU A 454 29.71 -6.83 -20.95
N PRO A 455 29.74 -5.55 -20.56
CA PRO A 455 30.42 -4.53 -21.34
C PRO A 455 31.86 -4.92 -21.62
N LYS A 456 32.27 -4.90 -22.89
CA LYS A 456 33.68 -5.10 -23.26
C LYS A 456 34.45 -3.93 -22.70
N THR A 457 35.36 -4.19 -21.79
CA THR A 457 36.31 -3.19 -21.29
C THR A 457 37.12 -2.70 -22.49
N GLU A 458 36.95 -1.46 -22.92
CA GLU A 458 37.93 -0.86 -23.81
C GLU A 458 39.25 -0.86 -23.04
N VAL A 459 40.14 -1.74 -23.45
CA VAL A 459 41.55 -1.64 -23.03
C VAL A 459 42.03 -0.34 -23.62
N LYS A 460 42.10 0.70 -22.82
CA LYS A 460 42.91 1.89 -23.18
C LYS A 460 44.36 1.42 -23.09
N ASP A 461 44.92 1.15 -24.24
CA ASP A 461 46.36 1.01 -24.44
C ASP A 461 47.12 2.27 -23.95
#